data_2fdf8beeb332bacad68f6f334b78af02
#
_entry.id   2fdf8beeb332bacad68f6f334b78af02
#
_cell.length_a   1.000
_cell.length_b   1.000
_cell.length_c   1.000
_cell.angle_alpha   90.00
_cell.angle_beta   90.00
_cell.angle_gamma   90.00
#
_symmetry.space_group_name_H-M   'P 1'
#
loop_
_entity.id
_entity.type
_entity.pdbx_description
1 polymer ?
#
loop_
_entity_poly.entity_id
_entity_poly.type
_entity_poly.pdbx_seq_one_letter_code
_entity_poly.pdbx_strand_id
1 'polypeptide(L)'
;MAFKDRIIHYMAKEELFKNPIFGYILRQFGTFPVKRGSIDRMAIRRAILELKEGNALGIFPEGTRIQREGLGRFHSGMASLAFMSGVSILPVAVVGSVTMPRKCGPLAVLIGKPIEVKKQRADDEAVEALNKKVKEEIQKLTDEYMEKINTK
;
A
#
# COMPACT_ATOMS: atom_id res chain seq x y z
N MET A 1 -14.34 2.88 10.77
CA MET A 1 -13.35 3.72 11.51
C MET A 1 -12.07 2.92 11.81
N ALA A 2 -11.48 2.26 10.81
CA ALA A 2 -10.31 1.39 11.03
C ALA A 2 -9.00 2.12 11.41
N PHE A 3 -8.95 3.44 11.31
CA PHE A 3 -7.69 4.22 11.46
C PHE A 3 -7.78 5.37 12.46
N LYS A 4 -8.80 5.43 13.32
CA LYS A 4 -9.00 6.58 14.21
C LYS A 4 -7.85 6.75 15.24
N ASP A 5 -7.20 5.64 15.58
CA ASP A 5 -6.18 5.61 16.64
C ASP A 5 -4.83 5.05 16.16
N ARG A 6 -4.62 4.90 14.85
CA ARG A 6 -3.38 4.34 14.30
C ARG A 6 -2.76 5.28 13.28
N ILE A 7 -1.48 5.55 13.44
CA ILE A 7 -0.71 6.31 12.45
C ILE A 7 -0.45 5.39 11.25
N ILE A 8 -0.69 5.91 10.05
CA ILE A 8 -0.31 5.22 8.81
C ILE A 8 1.06 5.73 8.38
N HIS A 9 2.05 4.85 8.46
CA HIS A 9 3.39 5.12 7.98
C HIS A 9 3.51 4.80 6.50
N TYR A 10 4.32 5.56 5.77
CA TYR A 10 4.58 5.33 4.35
C TYR A 10 6.08 5.22 4.07
N MET A 11 6.43 4.40 3.10
CA MET A 11 7.78 4.38 2.53
C MET A 11 7.84 5.31 1.32
N ALA A 12 8.75 6.28 1.34
CA ALA A 12 8.97 7.18 0.23
C ALA A 12 10.43 7.14 -0.24
N LYS A 13 10.62 7.48 -1.50
CA LYS A 13 11.93 7.49 -2.15
C LYS A 13 12.93 8.35 -1.37
N GLU A 14 14.14 7.82 -1.07
CA GLU A 14 15.17 8.50 -0.27
C GLU A 14 15.48 9.92 -0.78
N GLU A 15 15.46 10.11 -2.11
CA GLU A 15 15.76 11.40 -2.72
C GLU A 15 14.80 12.52 -2.32
N LEU A 16 13.56 12.19 -1.92
CA LEU A 16 12.60 13.17 -1.43
C LEU A 16 13.01 13.77 -0.07
N PHE A 17 13.86 13.08 0.67
CA PHE A 17 14.38 13.54 1.96
C PHE A 17 15.67 14.37 1.84
N LYS A 18 16.25 14.51 0.64
CA LYS A 18 17.44 15.34 0.42
C LYS A 18 17.17 16.83 0.66
N ASN A 19 15.96 17.29 0.36
CA ASN A 19 15.54 18.63 0.76
C ASN A 19 15.17 18.63 2.25
N PRO A 20 15.82 19.41 3.11
CA PRO A 20 15.62 19.34 4.57
C PRO A 20 14.21 19.74 4.99
N ILE A 21 13.62 20.75 4.34
CA ILE A 21 12.27 21.24 4.66
C ILE A 21 11.24 20.18 4.26
N PHE A 22 11.33 19.66 3.04
CA PHE A 22 10.41 18.67 2.55
C PHE A 22 10.57 17.33 3.30
N GLY A 23 11.80 16.93 3.59
CA GLY A 23 12.10 15.75 4.39
C GLY A 23 11.57 15.84 5.83
N TYR A 24 11.59 17.04 6.44
CA TYR A 24 10.99 17.28 7.74
C TYR A 24 9.46 17.09 7.68
N ILE A 25 8.80 17.70 6.70
CA ILE A 25 7.35 17.58 6.50
C ILE A 25 6.95 16.10 6.31
N LEU A 26 7.66 15.36 5.46
CA LEU A 26 7.38 13.94 5.22
C LEU A 26 7.47 13.12 6.52
N ARG A 27 8.47 13.39 7.37
CA ARG A 27 8.61 12.69 8.67
C ARG A 27 7.45 13.00 9.62
N GLN A 28 6.93 14.23 9.63
CA GLN A 28 5.76 14.59 10.44
C GLN A 28 4.51 13.78 10.02
N PHE A 29 4.42 13.39 8.75
CA PHE A 29 3.38 12.50 8.25
C PHE A 29 3.71 11.00 8.39
N GLY A 30 4.66 10.64 9.27
CA GLY A 30 5.01 9.24 9.49
C GLY A 30 5.74 8.57 8.31
N THR A 31 6.23 9.36 7.35
CA THR A 31 6.92 8.80 6.17
C THR A 31 8.40 8.62 6.44
N PHE A 32 8.97 7.48 6.04
CA PHE A 32 10.40 7.20 6.17
C PHE A 32 11.03 6.82 4.82
N PRO A 33 12.35 7.07 4.65
CA PRO A 33 13.03 6.85 3.38
C PRO A 33 13.22 5.37 3.06
N VAL A 34 13.19 5.03 1.77
CA VAL A 34 13.55 3.72 1.22
C VAL A 34 14.39 3.88 -0.03
N LYS A 35 15.47 3.11 -0.13
CA LYS A 35 16.28 2.97 -1.33
C LYS A 35 15.59 2.05 -2.31
N ARG A 36 15.35 2.53 -3.53
CA ARG A 36 14.77 1.72 -4.61
C ARG A 36 15.87 1.03 -5.42
N GLY A 37 15.54 -0.11 -6.03
CA GLY A 37 16.48 -0.86 -6.88
C GLY A 37 17.35 -1.87 -6.14
N SER A 38 17.30 -1.90 -4.81
CA SER A 38 17.98 -2.91 -3.98
C SER A 38 17.16 -3.23 -2.74
N ILE A 39 17.52 -4.31 -2.04
CA ILE A 39 16.87 -4.67 -0.77
C ILE A 39 17.38 -3.72 0.31
N ASP A 40 16.52 -2.80 0.74
CA ASP A 40 16.81 -1.88 1.85
C ASP A 40 16.41 -2.53 3.20
N ARG A 41 17.40 -3.19 3.81
CA ARG A 41 17.20 -3.87 5.11
C ARG A 41 16.82 -2.92 6.24
N MET A 42 17.24 -1.66 6.19
CA MET A 42 16.90 -0.67 7.21
C MET A 42 15.45 -0.25 7.10
N ALA A 43 14.97 0.01 5.88
CA ALA A 43 13.56 0.31 5.63
C ALA A 43 12.64 -0.86 6.03
N ILE A 44 13.05 -2.11 5.72
CA ILE A 44 12.31 -3.31 6.14
C ILE A 44 12.25 -3.42 7.67
N ARG A 45 13.36 -3.23 8.37
CA ARG A 45 13.39 -3.24 9.86
C ARG A 45 12.48 -2.17 10.43
N ARG A 46 12.53 -0.96 9.89
CA ARG A 46 11.67 0.14 10.34
C ARG A 46 10.20 -0.20 10.13
N ALA A 47 9.83 -0.71 8.96
CA ALA A 47 8.47 -1.14 8.65
C ALA A 47 7.96 -2.18 9.67
N ILE A 48 8.77 -3.19 9.98
CA ILE A 48 8.40 -4.24 10.94
C ILE A 48 8.25 -3.66 12.35
N LEU A 49 9.08 -2.70 12.76
CA LEU A 49 8.96 -2.06 14.06
C LEU A 49 7.64 -1.29 14.18
N GLU A 50 7.30 -0.47 13.19
CA GLU A 50 6.03 0.27 13.16
C GLU A 50 4.82 -0.67 13.26
N LEU A 51 4.85 -1.79 12.53
CA LEU A 51 3.79 -2.79 12.58
C LEU A 51 3.69 -3.48 13.95
N LYS A 52 4.82 -3.73 14.63
CA LYS A 52 4.86 -4.31 16.01
C LYS A 52 4.33 -3.33 17.06
N GLU A 53 4.53 -2.04 16.87
CA GLU A 53 4.00 -0.98 17.72
C GLU A 53 2.51 -0.75 17.53
N GLY A 54 1.87 -1.52 16.64
CA GLY A 54 0.44 -1.43 16.35
C GLY A 54 0.07 -0.37 15.32
N ASN A 55 1.06 0.29 14.71
CA ASN A 55 0.84 1.23 13.63
C ASN A 55 0.46 0.52 12.33
N ALA A 56 -0.02 1.27 11.34
CA ALA A 56 -0.32 0.76 10.01
C ALA A 56 0.77 1.17 9.01
N LEU A 57 1.05 0.33 8.04
CA LEU A 57 1.97 0.63 6.93
C LEU A 57 1.20 0.72 5.62
N GLY A 58 1.20 1.91 5.02
CA GLY A 58 0.62 2.13 3.69
C GLY A 58 1.61 1.72 2.61
N ILE A 59 1.21 0.78 1.76
CA ILE A 59 2.03 0.26 0.66
C ILE A 59 1.24 0.32 -0.63
N PHE A 60 1.85 0.85 -1.67
CA PHE A 60 1.40 0.69 -3.05
C PHE A 60 2.17 -0.48 -3.66
N PRO A 61 1.55 -1.67 -3.79
CA PRO A 61 2.29 -2.88 -4.15
C PRO A 61 2.83 -2.86 -5.58
N GLU A 62 2.33 -1.94 -6.40
CA GLU A 62 2.79 -1.71 -7.77
C GLU A 62 4.15 -1.01 -7.84
N GLY A 63 4.62 -0.40 -6.73
CA GLY A 63 5.92 0.26 -6.62
C GLY A 63 6.08 1.53 -7.46
N THR A 64 5.18 1.79 -8.39
CA THR A 64 5.19 2.97 -9.27
C THR A 64 3.77 3.45 -9.52
N ARG A 65 3.63 4.69 -10.00
CA ARG A 65 2.34 5.22 -10.45
C ARG A 65 1.97 4.57 -11.77
N ILE A 66 0.79 3.97 -11.83
CA ILE A 66 0.22 3.44 -13.06
C ILE A 66 -0.54 4.59 -13.74
N GLN A 67 -0.19 4.86 -15.00
CA GLN A 67 -0.82 5.94 -15.80
C GLN A 67 -1.99 5.44 -16.67
N ARG A 68 -2.42 4.22 -16.46
CA ARG A 68 -3.52 3.56 -17.18
C ARG A 68 -4.55 3.04 -16.19
N GLU A 69 -5.75 2.79 -16.67
CA GLU A 69 -6.77 2.12 -15.88
C GLU A 69 -6.37 0.67 -15.55
N GLY A 70 -6.81 0.21 -14.39
CA GLY A 70 -6.54 -1.13 -13.88
C GLY A 70 -5.32 -1.22 -12.97
N LEU A 71 -5.13 -2.39 -12.37
CA LEU A 71 -4.05 -2.70 -11.44
C LEU A 71 -2.83 -3.25 -12.19
N GLY A 72 -1.66 -2.70 -11.89
CA GLY A 72 -0.40 -3.18 -12.40
C GLY A 72 0.05 -4.51 -11.77
N ARG A 73 1.31 -4.88 -12.03
CA ARG A 73 1.96 -6.01 -11.38
C ARG A 73 2.29 -5.65 -9.94
N PHE A 74 1.97 -6.54 -9.00
CA PHE A 74 2.37 -6.40 -7.59
C PHE A 74 3.77 -6.96 -7.38
N HIS A 75 4.60 -6.21 -6.67
CA HIS A 75 5.92 -6.64 -6.24
C HIS A 75 5.84 -7.45 -4.94
N SER A 76 6.88 -8.23 -4.67
CA SER A 76 6.95 -9.12 -3.50
C SER A 76 6.97 -8.40 -2.14
N GLY A 77 7.31 -7.11 -2.10
CA GLY A 77 7.57 -6.38 -0.86
C GLY A 77 6.42 -6.37 0.13
N MET A 78 5.18 -6.16 -0.34
CA MET A 78 3.98 -6.17 0.51
C MET A 78 3.77 -7.54 1.17
N ALA A 79 3.74 -8.59 0.37
CA ALA A 79 3.51 -9.95 0.87
C ALA A 79 4.63 -10.43 1.78
N SER A 80 5.89 -10.14 1.43
CA SER A 80 7.05 -10.47 2.26
C SER A 80 6.99 -9.79 3.63
N LEU A 81 6.65 -8.49 3.70
CA LEU A 81 6.49 -7.77 4.95
C LEU A 81 5.33 -8.34 5.80
N ALA A 82 4.21 -8.69 5.17
CA ALA A 82 3.07 -9.30 5.85
C ALA A 82 3.45 -10.66 6.46
N PHE A 83 4.14 -11.54 5.73
CA PHE A 83 4.62 -12.82 6.26
C PHE A 83 5.66 -12.65 7.36
N MET A 84 6.60 -11.71 7.24
CA MET A 84 7.63 -11.45 8.25
C MET A 84 7.05 -10.88 9.55
N SER A 85 6.01 -10.06 9.47
CA SER A 85 5.37 -9.43 10.63
C SER A 85 4.20 -10.23 11.20
N GLY A 86 3.49 -11.02 10.38
CA GLY A 86 2.26 -11.72 10.75
C GLY A 86 1.06 -10.80 10.90
N VAL A 87 1.09 -9.60 10.28
CA VAL A 87 -0.03 -8.66 10.33
C VAL A 87 -0.96 -8.84 9.15
N SER A 88 -2.26 -8.59 9.38
CA SER A 88 -3.28 -8.64 8.34
C SER A 88 -3.10 -7.53 7.32
N ILE A 89 -3.49 -7.80 6.07
CA ILE A 89 -3.52 -6.83 4.98
C ILE A 89 -4.94 -6.28 4.85
N LEU A 90 -5.09 -4.96 4.83
CA LEU A 90 -6.34 -4.30 4.52
C LEU A 90 -6.29 -3.82 3.06
N PRO A 91 -7.04 -4.47 2.14
CA PRO A 91 -7.11 -4.01 0.75
C PRO A 91 -7.84 -2.67 0.67
N VAL A 92 -7.24 -1.73 -0.07
CA VAL A 92 -7.83 -0.41 -0.30
C VAL A 92 -7.71 -0.07 -1.78
N ALA A 93 -8.83 0.24 -2.43
CA ALA A 93 -8.85 0.73 -3.80
C ALA A 93 -9.02 2.25 -3.82
N VAL A 94 -8.25 2.94 -4.67
CA VAL A 94 -8.38 4.38 -4.93
C VAL A 94 -8.82 4.56 -6.37
N VAL A 95 -10.08 4.94 -6.57
CA VAL A 95 -10.69 5.11 -7.89
C VAL A 95 -10.65 6.57 -8.29
N GLY A 96 -10.40 6.87 -9.57
CA GLY A 96 -10.40 8.22 -10.12
C GLY A 96 -9.09 9.00 -9.97
N SER A 97 -8.08 8.43 -9.30
CA SER A 97 -6.79 9.12 -9.07
C SER A 97 -5.94 9.30 -10.34
N VAL A 98 -6.12 8.46 -11.35
CA VAL A 98 -5.33 8.49 -12.61
C VAL A 98 -5.57 9.76 -13.41
N THR A 99 -6.77 10.32 -13.34
CA THR A 99 -7.16 11.51 -14.10
C THR A 99 -6.82 12.82 -13.41
N MET A 100 -6.43 12.78 -12.14
CA MET A 100 -6.06 13.99 -11.38
C MET A 100 -4.65 14.50 -11.76
N PRO A 101 -4.42 15.83 -11.81
CA PRO A 101 -5.37 16.93 -11.58
C PRO A 101 -6.13 17.41 -12.85
N ARG A 102 -5.95 16.74 -13.99
CA ARG A 102 -6.45 17.22 -15.30
C ARG A 102 -7.96 17.07 -15.51
N LYS A 103 -8.59 16.09 -14.85
CA LYS A 103 -10.05 15.92 -14.85
C LYS A 103 -10.52 15.67 -13.43
N CYS A 104 -11.43 16.48 -12.92
CA CYS A 104 -12.15 16.20 -11.68
C CYS A 104 -13.24 15.17 -11.96
N GLY A 105 -12.87 13.90 -11.93
CA GLY A 105 -13.82 12.79 -11.89
C GLY A 105 -14.16 12.40 -10.45
N PRO A 106 -15.11 11.49 -10.23
CA PRO A 106 -15.40 11.00 -8.91
C PRO A 106 -14.15 10.33 -8.31
N LEU A 107 -13.67 10.86 -7.18
CA LEU A 107 -12.60 10.24 -6.41
C LEU A 107 -13.22 9.45 -5.27
N ALA A 108 -12.90 8.16 -5.19
CA ALA A 108 -13.36 7.29 -4.13
C ALA A 108 -12.23 6.48 -3.52
N VAL A 109 -12.32 6.28 -2.20
CA VAL A 109 -11.45 5.36 -1.44
C VAL A 109 -12.34 4.24 -0.92
N LEU A 110 -12.11 3.03 -1.39
CA LEU A 110 -12.90 1.85 -1.06
C LEU A 110 -12.07 0.95 -0.15
N ILE A 111 -12.63 0.58 0.99
CA ILE A 111 -11.95 -0.21 2.01
C ILE A 111 -12.58 -1.59 2.05
N GLY A 112 -11.75 -2.63 1.82
CA GLY A 112 -12.17 -4.01 1.85
C GLY A 112 -12.12 -4.65 3.24
N LYS A 113 -12.27 -5.96 3.28
CA LYS A 113 -12.14 -6.74 4.52
C LYS A 113 -10.68 -7.10 4.75
N PRO A 114 -10.21 -7.13 6.02
CA PRO A 114 -8.87 -7.57 6.34
C PRO A 114 -8.61 -9.01 5.87
N ILE A 115 -7.46 -9.22 5.23
CA ILE A 115 -6.95 -10.53 4.86
C ILE A 115 -5.97 -10.95 5.95
N GLU A 116 -6.32 -12.00 6.70
CA GLU A 116 -5.45 -12.53 7.73
C GLU A 116 -4.22 -13.19 7.10
N VAL A 117 -3.05 -12.88 7.68
CA VAL A 117 -1.77 -13.43 7.28
C VAL A 117 -1.08 -14.02 8.49
N LYS A 118 -0.70 -15.29 8.42
CA LYS A 118 0.10 -15.94 9.45
C LYS A 118 1.57 -15.67 9.20
N LYS A 119 2.31 -15.42 10.29
CA LYS A 119 3.77 -15.27 10.21
C LYS A 119 4.40 -16.57 9.72
N GLN A 120 5.14 -16.49 8.63
CA GLN A 120 5.83 -17.62 8.04
C GLN A 120 7.02 -17.14 7.20
N ARG A 121 7.82 -18.11 6.70
CA ARG A 121 8.83 -17.78 5.68
C ARG A 121 8.13 -17.40 4.38
N ALA A 122 8.55 -16.30 3.80
CA ALA A 122 8.07 -15.85 2.50
C ALA A 122 8.82 -16.63 1.40
N ASP A 123 8.23 -17.71 0.89
CA ASP A 123 8.66 -18.34 -0.35
C ASP A 123 7.94 -17.69 -1.55
N ASP A 124 8.46 -17.92 -2.75
CA ASP A 124 7.97 -17.23 -3.95
C ASP A 124 6.52 -17.61 -4.27
N GLU A 125 6.13 -18.85 -4.04
CA GLU A 125 4.78 -19.35 -4.30
C GLU A 125 3.76 -18.71 -3.34
N ALA A 126 4.05 -18.68 -2.05
CA ALA A 126 3.19 -18.02 -1.05
C ALA A 126 3.07 -16.52 -1.30
N VAL A 127 4.17 -15.86 -1.68
CA VAL A 127 4.20 -14.44 -2.02
C VAL A 127 3.30 -14.15 -3.23
N GLU A 128 3.40 -14.96 -4.28
CA GLU A 128 2.59 -14.79 -5.48
C GLU A 128 1.11 -15.06 -5.20
N ALA A 129 0.78 -16.11 -4.45
CA ALA A 129 -0.59 -16.43 -4.03
C ALA A 129 -1.21 -15.29 -3.21
N LEU A 130 -0.47 -14.71 -2.25
CA LEU A 130 -0.96 -13.60 -1.44
C LEU A 130 -1.14 -12.33 -2.27
N ASN A 131 -0.20 -12.01 -3.15
CA ASN A 131 -0.30 -10.89 -4.07
C ASN A 131 -1.54 -11.01 -4.98
N LYS A 132 -1.78 -12.20 -5.52
CA LYS A 132 -2.95 -12.50 -6.36
C LYS A 132 -4.24 -12.26 -5.57
N LYS A 133 -4.34 -12.81 -4.35
CA LYS A 133 -5.51 -12.66 -3.48
C LYS A 133 -5.79 -11.19 -3.17
N VAL A 134 -4.79 -10.41 -2.79
CA VAL A 134 -4.96 -8.98 -2.51
C VAL A 134 -5.39 -8.22 -3.76
N LYS A 135 -4.81 -8.54 -4.91
CA LYS A 135 -5.15 -7.91 -6.19
C LYS A 135 -6.60 -8.19 -6.59
N GLU A 136 -7.07 -9.42 -6.44
CA GLU A 136 -8.45 -9.82 -6.70
C GLU A 136 -9.44 -9.06 -5.80
N GLU A 137 -9.14 -8.92 -4.52
CA GLU A 137 -9.98 -8.16 -3.59
C GLU A 137 -10.04 -6.67 -3.95
N ILE A 138 -8.92 -6.05 -4.33
CA ILE A 138 -8.90 -4.65 -4.76
C ILE A 138 -9.68 -4.47 -6.08
N GLN A 139 -9.54 -5.40 -7.04
CA GLN A 139 -10.28 -5.37 -8.29
C GLN A 139 -11.79 -5.48 -8.04
N LYS A 140 -12.21 -6.43 -7.21
CA LYS A 140 -13.60 -6.62 -6.83
C LYS A 140 -14.22 -5.36 -6.23
N LEU A 141 -13.52 -4.68 -5.31
CA LEU A 141 -13.97 -3.41 -4.74
C LEU A 141 -14.20 -2.35 -5.82
N THR A 142 -13.29 -2.28 -6.79
CA THR A 142 -13.39 -1.33 -7.91
C THR A 142 -14.57 -1.64 -8.81
N ASP A 143 -14.75 -2.91 -9.17
CA ASP A 143 -15.83 -3.36 -10.07
C ASP A 143 -17.21 -3.11 -9.44
N GLU A 144 -17.40 -3.49 -8.16
CA GLU A 144 -18.64 -3.24 -7.42
C GLU A 144 -18.98 -1.74 -7.32
N TYR A 145 -17.98 -0.88 -7.20
CA TYR A 145 -18.17 0.56 -7.17
C TYR A 145 -18.55 1.10 -8.55
N MET A 146 -17.89 0.66 -9.61
CA MET A 146 -18.17 1.09 -10.98
C MET A 146 -19.57 0.66 -11.42
N GLU A 147 -20.02 -0.54 -11.08
CA GLU A 147 -21.39 -0.99 -11.33
C GLU A 147 -22.43 -0.07 -10.67
N LYS A 148 -22.21 0.30 -9.40
CA LYS A 148 -23.11 1.20 -8.66
C LYS A 148 -23.20 2.61 -9.24
N ILE A 149 -22.14 3.10 -9.86
CA ILE A 149 -22.14 4.43 -10.51
C ILE A 149 -22.87 4.36 -11.86
N ASN A 150 -22.66 3.30 -12.64
CA ASN A 150 -23.23 3.15 -13.97
C ASN A 150 -24.73 2.82 -13.94
N THR A 151 -25.26 2.40 -12.79
CA THR A 151 -26.68 2.06 -12.59
C THR A 151 -27.51 3.25 -12.07
N LYS A 152 -26.87 4.41 -11.82
CA LYS A 152 -27.52 5.67 -11.43
C LYS A 152 -27.57 6.66 -12.59
#